data_68bf95d89d67cf3637efd3e83b8d6409
#
_entry.id   68bf95d89d67cf3637efd3e83b8d6409
#
_cell.length_a   1.000
_cell.length_b   1.000
_cell.length_c   1.000
_cell.angle_alpha   90.00
_cell.angle_beta   90.00
_cell.angle_gamma   90.00
#
_symmetry.space_group_name_H-M   'P 1'
#
loop_
_entity.id
_entity.type
_entity.pdbx_description
1 polymer ?
#
loop_
_entity_poly.entity_id
_entity_poly.type
_entity_poly.pdbx_seq_one_letter_code
_entity_poly.pdbx_strand_id
1 'polypeptide(L)'
;IWAASTPGRDYGEKYKYEVRARGGAIVLKADPYARRFEVPPRSATIAWETSGYQWGDAEWLAARAAGGNHLDRPVSVYEVHLGSWRRGLGNESPTYRDLAEHLVPYVKEMGYTHVELLPVMEHPFTGSWGYQVTGFFAPTSRFGSPEDFKFFVDACHQAGIGVILDWVPGHFPKDGYGLIRFDGTALYEHEDSRIGEHREWGTLIFNYGRHEVRNFLLSNALFWLDEYHADGLRVDAVASMLYLDYSRKEGQWVPNRFGGRENLEAIDFIRQLNVVVHEQFPGAVMVAEESTAWPAVSRPVYTGGLGFTFKWNMGWMHDMLRYMSKDPLFRKWQHNDITFSMLYAYTENFMLPFSHDEVVHGKGSMVGKMPGDRWQKFANLRALYGYMFGHPGKKLNFMGGEFGQTKEWNHDYSLDWHLLEFPEHRGLQQLVSDLNRLYRSEPSLHELDVRPE
;
A
#
# COMPACT_ATOMS: atom_id res chain seq x y z
N ILE A 1 -1.69 32.20 -1.93
CA ILE A 1 -1.18 31.41 -3.07
C ILE A 1 -0.15 32.28 -3.77
N TRP A 2 1.08 31.77 -3.92
CA TRP A 2 2.11 32.39 -4.75
C TRP A 2 2.07 31.75 -6.12
N ALA A 3 2.07 32.51 -7.16
CA ALA A 3 2.15 32.05 -8.53
C ALA A 3 3.30 32.77 -9.24
N ALA A 4 4.09 32.02 -9.99
CA ALA A 4 5.15 32.57 -10.83
C ALA A 4 4.99 32.00 -12.25
N SER A 5 5.21 32.84 -13.26
CA SER A 5 5.30 32.44 -14.65
C SER A 5 6.70 32.73 -15.17
N THR A 6 7.29 31.77 -15.82
CA THR A 6 8.62 31.92 -16.44
C THR A 6 8.48 31.74 -17.95
N PRO A 7 8.31 32.82 -18.73
CA PRO A 7 8.16 32.77 -20.17
C PRO A 7 9.37 32.07 -20.85
N GLY A 8 9.12 31.32 -21.92
CA GLY A 8 10.14 30.64 -22.70
C GLY A 8 10.69 29.38 -22.06
N ARG A 9 9.96 28.79 -21.12
CA ARG A 9 10.24 27.47 -20.54
C ARG A 9 9.20 26.47 -21.02
N ASP A 10 9.69 25.29 -21.43
CA ASP A 10 8.86 24.24 -22.00
C ASP A 10 8.78 23.01 -21.07
N TYR A 11 7.84 22.13 -21.33
CA TYR A 11 7.78 20.81 -20.70
C TYR A 11 9.07 20.01 -20.97
N GLY A 12 9.51 19.24 -19.98
CA GLY A 12 10.77 18.49 -20.00
C GLY A 12 11.95 19.23 -19.38
N GLU A 13 11.83 20.53 -19.13
CA GLU A 13 12.88 21.29 -18.43
C GLU A 13 12.98 20.89 -16.95
N LYS A 14 14.22 20.88 -16.46
CA LYS A 14 14.55 20.52 -15.08
C LYS A 14 14.69 21.77 -14.24
N TYR A 15 14.10 21.74 -13.04
CA TYR A 15 14.20 22.86 -12.10
C TYR A 15 14.23 22.42 -10.65
N LYS A 16 14.65 23.32 -9.78
CA LYS A 16 14.43 23.33 -8.33
C LYS A 16 14.10 24.73 -7.88
N TYR A 17 13.39 24.87 -6.79
CA TYR A 17 13.19 26.14 -6.15
C TYR A 17 14.43 26.52 -5.32
N GLU A 18 14.91 27.75 -5.50
CA GLU A 18 15.84 28.38 -4.59
C GLU A 18 15.02 29.10 -3.52
N VAL A 19 15.01 28.53 -2.32
CA VAL A 19 14.25 29.08 -1.19
C VAL A 19 15.20 29.79 -0.24
N ARG A 20 14.97 31.08 -0.02
CA ARG A 20 15.67 31.82 1.03
C ARG A 20 15.01 31.56 2.36
N ALA A 21 15.61 30.74 3.19
CA ALA A 21 15.13 30.38 4.50
C ALA A 21 15.11 31.60 5.46
N ARG A 22 14.29 31.50 6.51
CA ARG A 22 14.13 32.57 7.53
C ARG A 22 15.46 33.08 8.11
N GLY A 23 16.47 32.22 8.24
CA GLY A 23 17.81 32.57 8.71
C GLY A 23 18.76 33.17 7.63
N GLY A 24 18.26 33.40 6.41
CA GLY A 24 19.03 33.94 5.28
C GLY A 24 19.79 32.90 4.47
N ALA A 25 19.84 31.66 4.90
CA ALA A 25 20.42 30.56 4.13
C ALA A 25 19.59 30.27 2.86
N ILE A 26 20.28 29.95 1.77
CA ILE A 26 19.63 29.51 0.52
C ILE A 26 19.64 27.99 0.48
N VAL A 27 18.47 27.40 0.26
CA VAL A 27 18.29 25.95 0.11
C VAL A 27 17.62 25.63 -1.24
N LEU A 28 18.08 24.56 -1.88
CA LEU A 28 17.46 24.08 -3.12
C LEU A 28 16.44 23.01 -2.78
N LYS A 29 15.19 23.24 -3.18
CA LYS A 29 14.05 22.37 -2.93
C LYS A 29 13.42 21.89 -4.22
N ALA A 30 13.04 20.61 -4.25
CA ALA A 30 12.18 20.10 -5.30
C ALA A 30 10.76 20.67 -5.13
N ASP A 31 9.99 20.72 -6.19
CA ASP A 31 8.61 21.13 -6.13
C ASP A 31 7.76 20.07 -5.41
N PRO A 32 7.09 20.40 -4.30
CA PRO A 32 6.25 19.44 -3.57
C PRO A 32 5.06 18.91 -4.38
N TYR A 33 4.62 19.65 -5.42
CA TYR A 33 3.51 19.30 -6.31
C TYR A 33 3.98 18.83 -7.69
N ALA A 34 5.26 18.49 -7.83
CA ALA A 34 5.83 18.01 -9.08
C ALA A 34 5.11 16.77 -9.61
N ARG A 35 4.89 16.73 -10.92
CA ARG A 35 4.28 15.59 -11.63
C ARG A 35 5.31 14.58 -12.13
N ARG A 36 6.57 14.98 -12.20
CA ARG A 36 7.67 14.15 -12.67
C ARG A 36 9.01 14.58 -12.04
N PHE A 37 9.87 13.60 -11.80
CA PHE A 37 11.23 13.81 -11.31
C PHE A 37 12.25 13.17 -12.24
N GLU A 38 13.51 13.56 -12.09
CA GLU A 38 14.62 12.78 -12.65
C GLU A 38 14.69 11.41 -11.96
N VAL A 39 15.17 10.42 -12.70
CA VAL A 39 15.47 9.10 -12.12
C VAL A 39 16.58 9.24 -11.06
N PRO A 40 16.37 8.72 -9.84
CA PRO A 40 17.39 8.71 -8.79
C PRO A 40 18.72 8.11 -9.26
N PRO A 41 19.87 8.59 -8.75
CA PRO A 41 20.02 9.47 -7.59
C PRO A 41 19.84 10.97 -7.87
N ARG A 42 19.50 11.36 -9.09
CA ARG A 42 19.15 12.74 -9.42
C ARG A 42 17.82 13.10 -8.76
N SER A 43 17.61 14.39 -8.48
CA SER A 43 16.49 14.83 -7.66
C SER A 43 15.85 16.13 -8.14
N ALA A 44 16.10 16.54 -9.38
CA ALA A 44 15.41 17.71 -9.93
C ALA A 44 13.97 17.34 -10.34
N THR A 45 13.08 18.30 -10.17
CA THR A 45 11.75 18.27 -10.76
C THR A 45 11.86 18.46 -12.26
N ILE A 46 10.99 17.78 -13.01
CA ILE A 46 10.83 17.98 -14.46
C ILE A 46 9.46 18.62 -14.68
N ALA A 47 9.43 19.77 -15.39
CA ALA A 47 8.17 20.39 -15.80
C ALA A 47 7.42 19.43 -16.70
N TRP A 48 6.22 19.03 -16.30
CA TRP A 48 5.48 17.97 -16.98
C TRP A 48 3.98 18.26 -17.01
N GLU A 49 3.37 18.03 -18.17
CA GLU A 49 1.92 18.10 -18.37
C GLU A 49 1.34 16.69 -18.38
N THR A 50 0.29 16.46 -17.62
CA THR A 50 -0.34 15.13 -17.49
C THR A 50 -1.73 15.04 -18.12
N SER A 51 -2.26 16.14 -18.65
CA SER A 51 -3.64 16.24 -19.18
C SER A 51 -3.86 15.59 -20.56
N GLY A 52 -2.78 15.17 -21.24
CA GLY A 52 -2.84 14.67 -22.62
C GLY A 52 -3.24 13.21 -22.80
N TYR A 53 -3.35 12.43 -21.72
CA TYR A 53 -3.65 11.00 -21.81
C TYR A 53 -5.14 10.76 -22.12
N GLN A 54 -5.41 9.84 -23.06
CA GLN A 54 -6.77 9.45 -23.44
C GLN A 54 -7.12 8.13 -22.75
N TRP A 55 -7.95 8.19 -21.72
CA TRP A 55 -8.39 7.03 -20.97
C TRP A 55 -9.40 6.17 -21.73
N GLY A 56 -9.27 4.85 -21.66
CA GLY A 56 -10.19 3.86 -22.21
C GLY A 56 -11.11 3.21 -21.16
N ASP A 57 -11.15 3.70 -19.94
CA ASP A 57 -11.71 3.04 -18.75
C ASP A 57 -13.05 3.63 -18.25
N ALA A 58 -13.74 4.44 -19.04
CA ALA A 58 -14.99 5.09 -18.64
C ALA A 58 -16.07 4.12 -18.14
N GLU A 59 -16.18 2.93 -18.74
CA GLU A 59 -17.12 1.89 -18.33
C GLU A 59 -16.73 1.31 -16.95
N TRP A 60 -15.43 1.14 -16.71
CA TRP A 60 -14.92 0.68 -15.41
C TRP A 60 -15.27 1.67 -14.29
N LEU A 61 -14.99 2.95 -14.49
CA LEU A 61 -15.28 4.00 -13.49
C LEU A 61 -16.79 4.11 -13.22
N ALA A 62 -17.63 4.01 -14.24
CA ALA A 62 -19.08 4.00 -14.08
C ALA A 62 -19.55 2.77 -13.28
N ALA A 63 -19.03 1.59 -13.58
CA ALA A 63 -19.35 0.36 -12.87
C ALA A 63 -18.87 0.40 -11.41
N ARG A 64 -17.68 0.96 -11.17
CA ARG A 64 -17.15 1.19 -9.81
C ARG A 64 -18.08 2.09 -9.01
N ALA A 65 -18.44 3.23 -9.55
CA ALA A 65 -19.32 4.20 -8.88
C ALA A 65 -20.71 3.61 -8.56
N ALA A 66 -21.26 2.81 -9.46
CA ALA A 66 -22.54 2.13 -9.26
C ALA A 66 -22.44 0.95 -8.27
N GLY A 67 -21.24 0.43 -8.07
CA GLY A 67 -21.00 -0.84 -7.38
C GLY A 67 -21.01 -0.79 -5.86
N GLY A 68 -21.00 0.37 -5.23
CA GLY A 68 -20.96 0.51 -3.78
C GLY A 68 -19.58 0.22 -3.16
N ASN A 69 -19.56 -0.20 -1.91
CA ASN A 69 -18.36 -0.28 -1.06
C ASN A 69 -17.64 -1.64 -1.07
N HIS A 70 -17.94 -2.53 -1.99
CA HIS A 70 -17.30 -3.85 -2.15
C HIS A 70 -17.47 -4.83 -0.95
N LEU A 71 -18.29 -4.54 0.05
CA LEU A 71 -18.41 -5.38 1.25
C LEU A 71 -19.01 -6.77 0.94
N ASP A 72 -19.93 -6.83 -0.01
CA ASP A 72 -20.64 -8.05 -0.45
C ASP A 72 -20.01 -8.68 -1.72
N ARG A 73 -18.87 -8.15 -2.20
CA ARG A 73 -18.23 -8.61 -3.43
C ARG A 73 -16.93 -9.35 -3.15
N PRO A 74 -16.50 -10.23 -4.06
CA PRO A 74 -15.19 -10.84 -3.94
C PRO A 74 -14.11 -9.78 -4.13
N VAL A 75 -13.20 -9.68 -3.16
CA VAL A 75 -11.99 -8.87 -3.24
C VAL A 75 -10.81 -9.77 -2.92
N SER A 76 -10.04 -10.08 -3.95
CA SER A 76 -8.79 -10.83 -3.87
C SER A 76 -7.68 -9.99 -4.50
N VAL A 77 -6.72 -9.61 -3.68
CA VAL A 77 -5.68 -8.63 -4.02
C VAL A 77 -4.35 -9.32 -4.26
N TYR A 78 -3.70 -8.98 -5.36
CA TYR A 78 -2.31 -9.31 -5.64
C TYR A 78 -1.42 -8.12 -5.30
N GLU A 79 -0.73 -8.19 -4.16
CA GLU A 79 0.21 -7.15 -3.74
C GLU A 79 1.53 -7.31 -4.49
N VAL A 80 2.03 -6.23 -5.08
CA VAL A 80 3.18 -6.30 -5.99
C VAL A 80 4.14 -5.12 -5.86
N HIS A 81 5.45 -5.41 -5.80
CA HIS A 81 6.52 -4.45 -6.02
C HIS A 81 6.91 -4.47 -7.50
N LEU A 82 6.57 -3.43 -8.23
CA LEU A 82 6.71 -3.36 -9.69
C LEU A 82 8.15 -3.63 -10.14
N GLY A 83 9.13 -3.09 -9.43
CA GLY A 83 10.54 -3.16 -9.80
C GLY A 83 11.20 -4.54 -9.69
N SER A 84 10.55 -5.52 -9.03
CA SER A 84 11.11 -6.85 -8.82
C SER A 84 10.16 -8.00 -9.16
N TRP A 85 8.98 -7.72 -9.69
CA TRP A 85 8.07 -8.77 -10.13
C TRP A 85 8.68 -9.61 -11.26
N ARG A 86 9.12 -8.97 -12.33
CA ARG A 86 9.85 -9.61 -13.44
C ARG A 86 10.80 -8.60 -14.06
N ARG A 87 12.10 -8.88 -13.97
CA ARG A 87 13.15 -8.01 -14.51
C ARG A 87 13.63 -8.57 -15.86
N GLY A 88 14.11 -7.68 -16.71
CA GLY A 88 14.65 -8.03 -18.03
C GLY A 88 16.03 -8.69 -17.98
N LEU A 89 16.59 -8.95 -19.17
CA LEU A 89 17.95 -9.46 -19.31
C LEU A 89 18.96 -8.50 -18.67
N GLY A 90 19.96 -9.03 -17.96
CA GLY A 90 20.91 -8.16 -17.24
C GLY A 90 20.36 -7.52 -15.98
N ASN A 91 19.22 -8.00 -15.47
CA ASN A 91 18.55 -7.50 -14.27
C ASN A 91 17.98 -6.06 -14.44
N GLU A 92 17.59 -5.69 -15.63
CA GLU A 92 16.96 -4.39 -15.92
C GLU A 92 15.57 -4.29 -15.30
N SER A 93 15.25 -3.12 -14.72
CA SER A 93 13.90 -2.88 -14.19
C SER A 93 12.88 -2.86 -15.32
N PRO A 94 11.67 -3.43 -15.12
CA PRO A 94 10.60 -3.34 -16.10
C PRO A 94 10.11 -1.89 -16.23
N THR A 95 9.56 -1.56 -17.38
CA THR A 95 8.80 -0.33 -17.56
C THR A 95 7.33 -0.52 -17.19
N TYR A 96 6.58 0.58 -16.99
CA TYR A 96 5.12 0.51 -16.81
C TYR A 96 4.42 -0.18 -17.99
N ARG A 97 4.96 -0.05 -19.21
CA ARG A 97 4.42 -0.72 -20.41
C ARG A 97 4.71 -2.21 -20.41
N ASP A 98 5.91 -2.63 -20.03
CA ASP A 98 6.24 -4.07 -19.87
C ASP A 98 5.33 -4.71 -18.81
N LEU A 99 5.05 -3.97 -17.72
CA LEU A 99 4.14 -4.44 -16.68
C LEU A 99 2.70 -4.55 -17.18
N ALA A 100 2.23 -3.61 -17.98
CA ALA A 100 0.92 -3.70 -18.63
C ALA A 100 0.81 -4.92 -19.55
N GLU A 101 1.89 -5.25 -20.28
CA GLU A 101 1.92 -6.39 -21.18
C GLU A 101 2.00 -7.74 -20.47
N HIS A 102 2.71 -7.81 -19.33
CA HIS A 102 3.02 -9.10 -18.69
C HIS A 102 2.30 -9.32 -17.35
N LEU A 103 2.25 -8.31 -16.49
CA LEU A 103 1.62 -8.42 -15.16
C LEU A 103 0.10 -8.47 -15.27
N VAL A 104 -0.50 -7.62 -16.08
CA VAL A 104 -1.97 -7.54 -16.19
C VAL A 104 -2.59 -8.86 -16.67
N PRO A 105 -2.11 -9.49 -17.76
CA PRO A 105 -2.60 -10.81 -18.16
C PRO A 105 -2.39 -11.89 -17.09
N TYR A 106 -1.25 -11.87 -16.41
CA TYR A 106 -0.94 -12.80 -15.33
C TYR A 106 -1.94 -12.70 -14.18
N VAL A 107 -2.20 -11.50 -13.68
CA VAL A 107 -3.15 -11.25 -12.59
C VAL A 107 -4.56 -11.68 -12.97
N LYS A 108 -4.95 -11.41 -14.22
CA LYS A 108 -6.25 -11.84 -14.77
C LYS A 108 -6.36 -13.36 -14.83
N GLU A 109 -5.34 -14.05 -15.34
CA GLU A 109 -5.27 -15.51 -15.42
C GLU A 109 -5.33 -16.15 -14.05
N MET A 110 -4.61 -15.59 -13.07
CA MET A 110 -4.63 -16.02 -11.69
C MET A 110 -5.97 -15.77 -10.97
N GLY A 111 -6.87 -14.99 -11.57
CA GLY A 111 -8.22 -14.74 -11.05
C GLY A 111 -8.29 -13.70 -9.94
N TYR A 112 -7.24 -12.94 -9.67
CA TYR A 112 -7.30 -11.82 -8.73
C TYR A 112 -8.23 -10.71 -9.24
N THR A 113 -8.82 -9.96 -8.32
CA THR A 113 -9.73 -8.85 -8.64
C THR A 113 -9.05 -7.50 -8.66
N HIS A 114 -7.98 -7.37 -7.89
CA HIS A 114 -7.21 -6.12 -7.76
C HIS A 114 -5.71 -6.40 -7.75
N VAL A 115 -4.93 -5.42 -8.15
CA VAL A 115 -3.52 -5.30 -7.79
C VAL A 115 -3.38 -4.22 -6.71
N GLU A 116 -2.52 -4.46 -5.72
CA GLU A 116 -2.08 -3.44 -4.77
C GLU A 116 -0.59 -3.19 -5.02
N LEU A 117 -0.27 -1.95 -5.40
CA LEU A 117 1.09 -1.57 -5.75
C LEU A 117 1.81 -1.03 -4.51
N LEU A 118 2.94 -1.65 -4.11
CA LEU A 118 3.84 -1.00 -3.15
C LEU A 118 4.10 0.43 -3.60
N PRO A 119 4.46 1.37 -2.71
CA PRO A 119 4.41 2.80 -3.01
C PRO A 119 5.10 3.17 -4.34
N VAL A 120 4.32 3.71 -5.26
CA VAL A 120 4.77 4.15 -6.59
C VAL A 120 5.12 5.64 -6.65
N MET A 121 4.90 6.38 -5.58
CA MET A 121 5.29 7.78 -5.47
C MET A 121 6.81 7.91 -5.55
N GLU A 122 7.31 9.01 -6.13
CA GLU A 122 8.75 9.17 -6.30
C GLU A 122 9.49 9.23 -4.97
N HIS A 123 10.58 8.48 -4.89
CA HIS A 123 11.38 8.30 -3.68
C HIS A 123 12.88 8.18 -4.03
N PRO A 124 13.80 8.65 -3.16
CA PRO A 124 15.23 8.65 -3.48
C PRO A 124 15.88 7.27 -3.36
N PHE A 125 15.48 6.49 -2.35
CA PHE A 125 16.13 5.25 -1.95
C PHE A 125 15.32 4.02 -2.34
N THR A 126 15.82 3.26 -3.30
CA THR A 126 15.15 2.05 -3.82
C THR A 126 14.93 1.00 -2.72
N GLY A 127 15.87 0.88 -1.77
CA GLY A 127 15.74 -0.03 -0.63
C GLY A 127 14.68 0.34 0.39
N SER A 128 14.01 1.50 0.25
CA SER A 128 12.81 1.83 1.01
C SER A 128 11.54 1.25 0.41
N TRP A 129 11.61 0.61 -0.76
CA TRP A 129 10.49 0.06 -1.53
C TRP A 129 9.40 1.08 -1.85
N GLY A 130 9.73 2.38 -1.76
CA GLY A 130 8.82 3.49 -1.95
C GLY A 130 8.26 4.11 -0.66
N TYR A 131 8.51 3.56 0.51
CA TYR A 131 7.97 4.09 1.78
C TYR A 131 8.65 5.39 2.26
N GLN A 132 9.71 5.86 1.60
CA GLN A 132 10.36 7.16 1.90
C GLN A 132 10.09 8.16 0.77
N VAL A 133 8.85 8.65 0.68
CA VAL A 133 8.35 9.49 -0.40
C VAL A 133 8.95 10.89 -0.36
N THR A 134 9.45 11.37 -1.51
CA THR A 134 9.87 12.77 -1.71
C THR A 134 9.06 13.50 -2.79
N GLY A 135 8.43 12.76 -3.70
CA GLY A 135 7.59 13.29 -4.77
C GLY A 135 6.16 12.76 -4.68
N PHE A 136 5.35 13.34 -3.80
CA PHE A 136 4.00 12.85 -3.47
C PHE A 136 3.03 12.84 -4.67
N PHE A 137 3.20 13.74 -5.64
CA PHE A 137 2.32 13.90 -6.81
C PHE A 137 2.92 13.35 -8.11
N ALA A 138 3.97 12.53 -8.03
CA ALA A 138 4.64 11.97 -9.20
C ALA A 138 4.79 10.45 -9.06
N PRO A 139 4.39 9.67 -10.07
CA PRO A 139 4.81 8.27 -10.15
C PRO A 139 6.31 8.21 -10.35
N THR A 140 6.96 7.20 -9.76
CA THR A 140 8.42 7.08 -9.87
C THR A 140 8.87 6.96 -11.32
N SER A 141 9.83 7.78 -11.69
CA SER A 141 10.42 7.79 -13.03
C SER A 141 11.28 6.56 -13.35
N ARG A 142 11.49 5.67 -12.37
CA ARG A 142 12.24 4.41 -12.56
C ARG A 142 11.64 3.50 -13.62
N PHE A 143 10.32 3.56 -13.80
CA PHE A 143 9.57 2.63 -14.65
C PHE A 143 8.97 3.32 -15.88
N GLY A 144 9.18 4.63 -16.09
CA GLY A 144 8.68 5.37 -17.23
C GLY A 144 8.12 6.75 -16.93
N SER A 145 7.30 7.25 -17.82
CA SER A 145 6.63 8.55 -17.69
C SER A 145 5.32 8.44 -16.91
N PRO A 146 4.75 9.58 -16.49
CA PRO A 146 3.40 9.63 -15.92
C PRO A 146 2.33 9.01 -16.84
N GLU A 147 2.43 9.22 -18.16
CA GLU A 147 1.52 8.64 -19.16
C GLU A 147 1.69 7.12 -19.27
N ASP A 148 2.90 6.60 -19.10
CA ASP A 148 3.12 5.15 -19.06
C ASP A 148 2.48 4.51 -17.83
N PHE A 149 2.47 5.22 -16.70
CA PHE A 149 1.75 4.76 -15.51
C PHE A 149 0.23 4.81 -15.72
N LYS A 150 -0.31 5.87 -16.35
CA LYS A 150 -1.73 5.92 -16.76
C LYS A 150 -2.08 4.76 -17.69
N PHE A 151 -1.22 4.47 -18.67
CA PHE A 151 -1.40 3.33 -19.57
C PHE A 151 -1.47 1.99 -18.82
N PHE A 152 -0.63 1.80 -17.80
CA PHE A 152 -0.67 0.59 -16.97
C PHE A 152 -2.00 0.48 -16.20
N VAL A 153 -2.47 1.56 -15.57
CA VAL A 153 -3.75 1.56 -14.83
C VAL A 153 -4.92 1.30 -15.79
N ASP A 154 -4.95 1.98 -16.93
CA ASP A 154 -5.97 1.79 -17.96
C ASP A 154 -6.02 0.33 -18.46
N ALA A 155 -4.85 -0.29 -18.70
CA ALA A 155 -4.76 -1.70 -19.06
C ALA A 155 -5.32 -2.63 -17.97
N CYS A 156 -5.10 -2.33 -16.69
CA CYS A 156 -5.72 -3.05 -15.58
C CYS A 156 -7.24 -2.97 -15.64
N HIS A 157 -7.80 -1.78 -15.80
CA HIS A 157 -9.24 -1.54 -15.87
C HIS A 157 -9.89 -2.25 -17.06
N GLN A 158 -9.28 -2.17 -18.24
CA GLN A 158 -9.74 -2.90 -19.44
C GLN A 158 -9.66 -4.43 -19.28
N ALA A 159 -8.79 -4.93 -18.42
CA ALA A 159 -8.73 -6.33 -18.06
C ALA A 159 -9.74 -6.74 -16.96
N GLY A 160 -10.45 -5.78 -16.36
CA GLY A 160 -11.37 -6.00 -15.26
C GLY A 160 -10.68 -6.14 -13.89
N ILE A 161 -9.54 -5.45 -13.71
CA ILE A 161 -8.69 -5.48 -12.51
C ILE A 161 -8.63 -4.08 -11.91
N GLY A 162 -8.99 -3.93 -10.63
CA GLY A 162 -8.83 -2.68 -9.89
C GLY A 162 -7.39 -2.45 -9.45
N VAL A 163 -7.04 -1.18 -9.24
CA VAL A 163 -5.69 -0.75 -8.80
C VAL A 163 -5.78 -0.04 -7.47
N ILE A 164 -5.17 -0.62 -6.45
CA ILE A 164 -5.00 -0.01 -5.12
C ILE A 164 -3.54 0.48 -5.02
N LEU A 165 -3.35 1.69 -4.54
CA LEU A 165 -2.02 2.24 -4.31
C LEU A 165 -1.70 2.23 -2.82
N ASP A 166 -0.51 1.72 -2.48
CA ASP A 166 0.04 1.89 -1.15
C ASP A 166 0.47 3.35 -0.96
N TRP A 167 -0.15 4.03 0.00
CA TRP A 167 -0.03 5.46 0.23
C TRP A 167 0.52 5.74 1.63
N VAL A 168 1.54 6.59 1.70
CA VAL A 168 2.32 6.85 2.92
C VAL A 168 2.08 8.27 3.45
N PRO A 169 0.96 8.55 4.14
CA PRO A 169 0.70 9.86 4.71
C PRO A 169 1.27 10.05 6.12
N GLY A 170 1.85 9.01 6.70
CA GLY A 170 2.34 9.01 8.08
C GLY A 170 3.63 9.80 8.26
N HIS A 171 4.51 9.74 7.27
CA HIS A 171 5.86 10.27 7.40
C HIS A 171 6.52 10.58 6.06
N PHE A 172 7.71 11.22 6.11
CA PHE A 172 8.55 11.49 4.95
C PHE A 172 10.04 11.51 5.35
N PRO A 173 10.97 11.25 4.39
CA PRO A 173 12.39 11.16 4.68
C PRO A 173 13.04 12.53 4.91
N LYS A 174 14.27 12.51 5.45
CA LYS A 174 15.06 13.70 5.78
C LYS A 174 15.95 14.20 4.64
N ASP A 175 15.63 13.86 3.40
CA ASP A 175 16.36 14.33 2.22
C ASP A 175 16.26 15.85 2.08
N GLY A 176 17.42 16.54 2.05
CA GLY A 176 17.47 18.00 2.12
C GLY A 176 16.75 18.75 0.99
N TYR A 177 16.58 18.12 -0.17
CA TYR A 177 15.82 18.66 -1.29
C TYR A 177 14.30 18.44 -1.19
N GLY A 178 13.86 17.54 -0.29
CA GLY A 178 12.44 17.22 -0.05
C GLY A 178 11.75 18.19 0.90
N LEU A 179 10.76 17.67 1.64
CA LEU A 179 9.87 18.49 2.47
C LEU A 179 10.50 19.00 3.77
N ILE A 180 11.55 18.31 4.28
CA ILE A 180 12.19 18.69 5.55
C ILE A 180 12.58 20.17 5.56
N ARG A 181 12.17 20.91 6.60
CA ARG A 181 12.54 22.32 6.77
C ARG A 181 12.44 23.12 5.47
N PHE A 182 11.31 22.99 4.77
CA PHE A 182 11.16 23.46 3.38
C PHE A 182 11.53 24.92 3.20
N ASP A 183 11.13 25.78 4.13
CA ASP A 183 11.45 27.22 4.17
C ASP A 183 12.46 27.57 5.29
N GLY A 184 13.14 26.57 5.84
CA GLY A 184 14.03 26.70 7.00
C GLY A 184 13.32 26.56 8.35
N THR A 185 11.99 26.40 8.34
CA THR A 185 11.17 26.12 9.55
C THR A 185 10.53 24.73 9.44
N ALA A 186 9.93 24.24 10.53
CA ALA A 186 9.12 23.02 10.52
C ALA A 186 7.78 23.30 9.83
N LEU A 187 7.78 23.28 8.48
CA LEU A 187 6.61 23.63 7.68
C LEU A 187 5.62 22.47 7.55
N TYR A 188 6.11 21.27 7.22
CA TYR A 188 5.33 20.05 7.06
C TYR A 188 5.36 19.18 8.32
N GLU A 189 6.46 19.20 9.06
CA GLU A 189 6.70 18.45 10.28
C GLU A 189 6.43 19.26 11.55
N HIS A 190 6.51 18.60 12.70
CA HIS A 190 6.54 19.27 14.00
C HIS A 190 7.95 19.73 14.37
N GLU A 191 8.07 20.88 15.06
CA GLU A 191 9.34 21.37 15.58
C GLU A 191 9.89 20.49 16.71
N ASP A 192 9.02 19.97 17.56
CA ASP A 192 9.40 19.07 18.67
C ASP A 192 9.57 17.63 18.13
N SER A 193 10.80 17.12 18.16
CA SER A 193 11.13 15.77 17.69
C SER A 193 10.41 14.65 18.46
N ARG A 194 9.89 14.92 19.66
CA ARG A 194 9.11 13.95 20.44
C ARG A 194 7.76 13.63 19.83
N ILE A 195 7.24 14.49 18.94
CA ILE A 195 6.01 14.29 18.20
C ILE A 195 6.25 14.33 16.68
N GLY A 196 7.42 14.82 16.24
CA GLY A 196 7.74 15.08 14.83
C GLY A 196 8.68 14.09 14.19
N GLU A 197 9.14 13.02 14.87
CA GLU A 197 10.12 12.10 14.31
C GLU A 197 9.84 10.64 14.67
N HIS A 198 9.83 9.76 13.67
CA HIS A 198 9.95 8.31 13.86
C HIS A 198 11.41 7.91 13.94
N ARG A 199 11.90 7.70 15.16
CA ARG A 199 13.32 7.44 15.42
C ARG A 199 13.82 6.13 14.82
N GLU A 200 12.98 5.09 14.81
CA GLU A 200 13.32 3.77 14.27
C GLU A 200 13.45 3.81 12.75
N TRP A 201 12.61 4.59 12.09
CA TRP A 201 12.61 4.72 10.61
C TRP A 201 13.49 5.86 10.11
N GLY A 202 13.94 6.75 11.02
CA GLY A 202 14.71 7.93 10.66
C GLY A 202 13.94 8.99 9.88
N THR A 203 12.60 8.95 9.92
CA THR A 203 11.70 9.80 9.13
C THR A 203 11.03 10.87 10.00
N LEU A 204 10.45 11.89 9.36
CA LEU A 204 9.68 12.95 10.01
C LEU A 204 8.18 12.67 9.89
N ILE A 205 7.43 13.09 10.91
CA ILE A 205 5.97 12.93 10.99
C ILE A 205 5.31 14.22 10.51
N PHE A 206 4.29 14.09 9.67
CA PHE A 206 3.46 15.22 9.25
C PHE A 206 2.72 15.87 10.43
N ASN A 207 2.67 17.21 10.42
CA ASN A 207 1.91 17.97 11.41
C ASN A 207 0.44 18.10 10.98
N TYR A 208 -0.39 17.12 11.34
CA TYR A 208 -1.81 17.07 10.99
C TYR A 208 -2.64 18.20 11.64
N GLY A 209 -2.09 18.91 12.62
CA GLY A 209 -2.70 20.09 13.23
C GLY A 209 -2.67 21.33 12.32
N ARG A 210 -1.84 21.33 11.27
CA ARG A 210 -1.77 22.44 10.30
C ARG A 210 -2.72 22.22 9.13
N HIS A 211 -3.56 23.21 8.86
CA HIS A 211 -4.53 23.13 7.75
C HIS A 211 -3.84 22.96 6.39
N GLU A 212 -2.70 23.61 6.18
CA GLU A 212 -1.92 23.51 4.94
C GLU A 212 -1.38 22.09 4.71
N VAL A 213 -0.91 21.43 5.78
CA VAL A 213 -0.44 20.04 5.71
C VAL A 213 -1.60 19.08 5.43
N ARG A 214 -2.73 19.27 6.11
CA ARG A 214 -3.95 18.48 5.83
C ARG A 214 -4.40 18.66 4.39
N ASN A 215 -4.43 19.90 3.88
CA ASN A 215 -4.77 20.17 2.48
C ASN A 215 -3.79 19.51 1.51
N PHE A 216 -2.50 19.53 1.80
CA PHE A 216 -1.48 18.86 1.00
C PHE A 216 -1.77 17.36 0.90
N LEU A 217 -1.98 16.68 2.03
CA LEU A 217 -2.24 15.25 2.08
C LEU A 217 -3.60 14.87 1.49
N LEU A 218 -4.66 15.62 1.77
CA LEU A 218 -5.98 15.40 1.15
C LEU A 218 -5.91 15.57 -0.36
N SER A 219 -5.31 16.67 -0.85
CA SER A 219 -5.15 16.89 -2.28
C SER A 219 -4.31 15.79 -2.93
N ASN A 220 -3.33 15.25 -2.22
CA ASN A 220 -2.51 14.15 -2.71
C ASN A 220 -3.30 12.84 -2.85
N ALA A 221 -4.11 12.47 -1.85
CA ALA A 221 -4.97 11.30 -1.93
C ALA A 221 -5.97 11.41 -3.10
N LEU A 222 -6.67 12.56 -3.18
CA LEU A 222 -7.64 12.81 -4.26
C LEU A 222 -6.97 12.82 -5.64
N PHE A 223 -5.76 13.35 -5.75
CA PHE A 223 -4.98 13.36 -6.97
C PHE A 223 -4.72 11.97 -7.54
N TRP A 224 -4.38 10.99 -6.72
CA TRP A 224 -4.16 9.62 -7.18
C TRP A 224 -5.46 8.95 -7.65
N LEU A 225 -6.59 9.28 -7.01
CA LEU A 225 -7.90 8.77 -7.39
C LEU A 225 -8.45 9.45 -8.66
N ASP A 226 -8.20 10.75 -8.84
CA ASP A 226 -8.71 11.56 -9.94
C ASP A 226 -7.81 11.50 -11.18
N GLU A 227 -6.53 11.79 -11.03
CA GLU A 227 -5.58 11.91 -12.15
C GLU A 227 -5.11 10.55 -12.68
N TYR A 228 -4.99 9.56 -11.79
CA TYR A 228 -4.52 8.22 -12.14
C TYR A 228 -5.59 7.14 -12.03
N HIS A 229 -6.84 7.52 -11.78
CA HIS A 229 -8.00 6.65 -11.67
C HIS A 229 -7.83 5.47 -10.71
N ALA A 230 -6.95 5.58 -9.70
CA ALA A 230 -6.80 4.53 -8.71
C ALA A 230 -8.15 4.14 -8.09
N ASP A 231 -8.35 2.84 -7.84
CA ASP A 231 -9.59 2.32 -7.25
C ASP A 231 -9.58 2.35 -5.73
N GLY A 232 -8.45 2.65 -5.14
CA GLY A 232 -8.33 2.80 -3.71
C GLY A 232 -6.92 3.12 -3.24
N LEU A 233 -6.83 3.39 -1.93
CA LEU A 233 -5.57 3.62 -1.25
C LEU A 233 -5.47 2.66 -0.06
N ARG A 234 -4.33 1.97 0.05
CA ARG A 234 -3.91 1.32 1.29
C ARG A 234 -3.09 2.33 2.08
N VAL A 235 -3.55 2.68 3.25
CA VAL A 235 -2.88 3.66 4.12
C VAL A 235 -1.88 2.94 5.00
N ASP A 236 -0.61 3.24 4.78
CA ASP A 236 0.52 2.66 5.48
C ASP A 236 0.57 3.06 6.95
N ALA A 237 0.92 2.10 7.82
CA ALA A 237 1.26 2.29 9.22
C ALA A 237 0.28 3.18 10.01
N VAL A 238 -1.03 2.97 9.87
CA VAL A 238 -2.07 3.78 10.53
C VAL A 238 -1.88 3.84 12.05
N ALA A 239 -1.43 2.74 12.68
CA ALA A 239 -1.10 2.74 14.10
C ALA A 239 -0.08 3.82 14.50
N SER A 240 0.90 4.08 13.65
CA SER A 240 1.91 5.13 13.88
C SER A 240 1.34 6.55 13.83
N MET A 241 0.22 6.72 13.13
CA MET A 241 -0.52 7.98 13.06
C MET A 241 -1.43 8.17 14.27
N LEU A 242 -2.07 7.09 14.74
CA LEU A 242 -3.06 7.13 15.82
C LEU A 242 -2.45 7.36 17.21
N TYR A 243 -1.21 6.92 17.43
CA TYR A 243 -0.60 6.90 18.77
C TYR A 243 0.67 7.75 18.84
N LEU A 244 0.65 8.74 19.75
CA LEU A 244 1.79 9.62 20.03
C LEU A 244 2.99 8.89 20.65
N ASP A 245 2.72 7.77 21.33
CA ASP A 245 3.73 6.90 21.95
C ASP A 245 4.19 5.73 21.08
N TYR A 246 3.75 5.67 19.81
CA TYR A 246 4.13 4.58 18.90
C TYR A 246 5.64 4.41 18.80
N SER A 247 6.14 3.20 19.09
CA SER A 247 7.57 2.84 19.12
C SER A 247 8.45 3.77 19.97
N ARG A 248 7.90 4.33 21.07
CA ARG A 248 8.61 5.28 21.95
C ARG A 248 8.58 4.82 23.40
N LYS A 249 9.68 5.15 24.10
CA LYS A 249 9.80 4.93 25.54
C LYS A 249 9.23 6.13 26.33
N GLU A 250 8.99 5.91 27.61
CA GLU A 250 8.61 7.00 28.53
C GLU A 250 9.60 8.17 28.41
N GLY A 251 9.07 9.40 28.38
CA GLY A 251 9.84 10.63 28.17
C GLY A 251 10.23 10.95 26.72
N GLN A 252 9.95 10.05 25.77
CA GLN A 252 10.27 10.24 24.35
C GLN A 252 9.08 10.72 23.51
N TRP A 253 7.94 10.94 24.13
CA TRP A 253 6.72 11.43 23.49
C TRP A 253 6.01 12.46 24.36
N VAL A 254 5.05 13.17 23.80
CA VAL A 254 4.26 14.18 24.50
C VAL A 254 2.79 13.79 24.44
N PRO A 255 2.10 13.71 25.57
CA PRO A 255 0.67 13.39 25.58
C PRO A 255 -0.15 14.49 24.90
N ASN A 256 -1.34 14.11 24.43
CA ASN A 256 -2.30 15.05 23.86
C ASN A 256 -2.85 16.02 24.94
N ARG A 257 -3.65 17.00 24.52
CA ARG A 257 -4.21 18.04 25.41
C ARG A 257 -5.09 17.51 26.55
N PHE A 258 -5.47 16.24 26.53
CA PHE A 258 -6.22 15.56 27.59
C PHE A 258 -5.36 14.62 28.43
N GLY A 259 -4.06 14.54 28.16
CA GLY A 259 -3.12 13.66 28.85
C GLY A 259 -3.06 12.24 28.29
N GLY A 260 -3.78 11.94 27.21
CA GLY A 260 -3.80 10.65 26.54
C GLY A 260 -2.70 10.50 25.48
N ARG A 261 -2.60 9.29 24.95
CA ARG A 261 -1.62 8.92 23.91
C ARG A 261 -2.15 9.01 22.49
N GLU A 262 -3.43 9.26 22.31
CA GLU A 262 -4.08 9.35 21.02
C GLU A 262 -3.68 10.65 20.31
N ASN A 263 -3.27 10.56 19.04
CA ASN A 263 -3.00 11.71 18.19
C ASN A 263 -4.32 12.25 17.61
N LEU A 264 -4.92 13.19 18.33
CA LEU A 264 -6.26 13.70 18.00
C LEU A 264 -6.32 14.36 16.62
N GLU A 265 -5.26 15.06 16.23
CA GLU A 265 -5.15 15.75 14.96
C GLU A 265 -5.07 14.76 13.79
N ALA A 266 -4.32 13.67 13.95
CA ALA A 266 -4.24 12.59 12.95
C ALA A 266 -5.56 11.82 12.83
N ILE A 267 -6.22 11.53 13.96
CA ILE A 267 -7.54 10.87 13.97
C ILE A 267 -8.58 11.70 13.21
N ASP A 268 -8.61 13.01 13.46
CA ASP A 268 -9.51 13.93 12.77
C ASP A 268 -9.19 14.02 11.27
N PHE A 269 -7.90 14.06 10.92
CA PHE A 269 -7.44 14.00 9.53
C PHE A 269 -7.89 12.71 8.82
N ILE A 270 -7.68 11.54 9.43
CA ILE A 270 -8.07 10.24 8.86
C ILE A 270 -9.58 10.18 8.61
N ARG A 271 -10.39 10.63 9.56
CA ARG A 271 -11.84 10.70 9.42
C ARG A 271 -12.25 11.61 8.26
N GLN A 272 -11.67 12.80 8.18
CA GLN A 272 -11.92 13.73 7.08
C GLN A 272 -11.52 13.13 5.73
N LEU A 273 -10.35 12.49 5.65
CA LEU A 273 -9.86 11.82 4.46
C LEU A 273 -10.88 10.79 3.94
N ASN A 274 -11.31 9.88 4.80
CA ASN A 274 -12.22 8.81 4.41
C ASN A 274 -13.60 9.35 3.99
N VAL A 275 -14.12 10.36 4.69
CA VAL A 275 -15.38 11.02 4.29
C VAL A 275 -15.26 11.63 2.89
N VAL A 276 -14.21 12.42 2.65
CA VAL A 276 -14.01 13.13 1.38
C VAL A 276 -13.79 12.17 0.23
N VAL A 277 -13.00 11.10 0.44
CA VAL A 277 -12.76 10.08 -0.60
C VAL A 277 -14.05 9.35 -0.96
N HIS A 278 -14.81 8.86 0.02
CA HIS A 278 -16.05 8.13 -0.28
C HIS A 278 -17.16 9.02 -0.87
N GLU A 279 -17.15 10.32 -0.57
CA GLU A 279 -18.08 11.28 -1.14
C GLU A 279 -17.75 11.61 -2.61
N GLN A 280 -16.47 11.84 -2.92
CA GLN A 280 -16.04 12.29 -4.25
C GLN A 280 -15.77 11.12 -5.22
N PHE A 281 -15.38 9.96 -4.71
CA PHE A 281 -15.06 8.77 -5.50
C PHE A 281 -15.88 7.56 -5.03
N PRO A 282 -17.20 7.51 -5.34
CA PRO A 282 -18.03 6.37 -4.98
C PRO A 282 -17.44 5.05 -5.52
N GLY A 283 -17.40 4.05 -4.64
CA GLY A 283 -16.82 2.75 -4.96
C GLY A 283 -15.30 2.66 -4.81
N ALA A 284 -14.58 3.75 -4.52
CA ALA A 284 -13.18 3.65 -4.13
C ALA A 284 -13.03 3.01 -2.74
N VAL A 285 -11.99 2.20 -2.57
CA VAL A 285 -11.72 1.51 -1.31
C VAL A 285 -10.60 2.18 -0.53
N MET A 286 -10.79 2.32 0.78
CA MET A 286 -9.77 2.79 1.71
C MET A 286 -9.40 1.65 2.64
N VAL A 287 -8.15 1.20 2.58
CA VAL A 287 -7.66 0.04 3.34
C VAL A 287 -6.70 0.52 4.42
N ALA A 288 -6.92 0.15 5.67
CA ALA A 288 -6.02 0.48 6.77
C ALA A 288 -5.05 -0.66 7.08
N GLU A 289 -3.74 -0.37 7.02
CA GLU A 289 -2.78 -1.17 7.77
C GLU A 289 -2.74 -0.67 9.21
N GLU A 290 -3.54 -1.32 10.07
CA GLU A 290 -3.65 -0.98 11.48
C GLU A 290 -3.52 -2.26 12.31
N SER A 291 -2.41 -2.38 13.06
CA SER A 291 -2.01 -3.60 13.77
C SER A 291 -2.44 -3.65 15.24
N THR A 292 -3.08 -2.59 15.74
CA THR A 292 -3.47 -2.50 17.15
C THR A 292 -4.93 -2.87 17.38
N ALA A 293 -5.36 -2.82 18.64
CA ALA A 293 -6.76 -3.02 19.03
C ALA A 293 -7.60 -1.74 18.93
N TRP A 294 -7.22 -0.77 18.08
CA TRP A 294 -8.04 0.43 17.87
C TRP A 294 -9.43 0.03 17.34
N PRO A 295 -10.52 0.46 18.01
CA PRO A 295 -11.86 0.02 17.65
C PRO A 295 -12.42 0.79 16.44
N ALA A 296 -13.32 0.12 15.71
CA ALA A 296 -14.14 0.74 14.66
C ALA A 296 -13.31 1.42 13.54
N VAL A 297 -12.16 0.84 13.17
CA VAL A 297 -11.31 1.33 12.07
C VAL A 297 -12.10 1.37 10.77
N SER A 298 -12.82 0.28 10.46
CA SER A 298 -13.62 0.13 9.25
C SER A 298 -15.13 0.41 9.47
N ARG A 299 -15.48 1.15 10.51
CA ARG A 299 -16.85 1.59 10.74
C ARG A 299 -17.03 3.05 10.32
N PRO A 300 -18.24 3.45 9.88
CA PRO A 300 -18.51 4.79 9.42
C PRO A 300 -18.16 5.87 10.46
N VAL A 301 -17.72 7.02 9.98
CA VAL A 301 -17.32 8.15 10.85
C VAL A 301 -18.49 8.64 11.72
N TYR A 302 -19.72 8.67 11.19
CA TYR A 302 -20.91 9.09 11.94
C TYR A 302 -21.29 8.13 13.10
N THR A 303 -20.75 6.90 13.11
CA THR A 303 -20.88 5.98 14.25
C THR A 303 -19.69 6.05 15.21
N GLY A 304 -18.75 6.96 14.98
CA GLY A 304 -17.52 7.11 15.78
C GLY A 304 -16.30 6.39 15.22
N GLY A 305 -16.42 5.69 14.09
CA GLY A 305 -15.33 4.98 13.44
C GLY A 305 -14.33 5.90 12.73
N LEU A 306 -13.31 5.29 12.10
CA LEU A 306 -12.33 6.00 11.28
C LEU A 306 -12.75 6.12 9.81
N GLY A 307 -13.73 5.30 9.34
CA GLY A 307 -14.30 5.40 8.01
C GLY A 307 -13.58 4.61 6.91
N PHE A 308 -12.61 3.76 7.23
CA PHE A 308 -12.00 2.88 6.24
C PHE A 308 -13.00 1.86 5.69
N THR A 309 -12.80 1.41 4.46
CA THR A 309 -13.58 0.32 3.88
C THR A 309 -13.16 -1.02 4.49
N PHE A 310 -11.85 -1.26 4.57
CA PHE A 310 -11.27 -2.49 5.09
C PHE A 310 -10.13 -2.21 6.06
N LYS A 311 -9.86 -3.20 6.93
CA LYS A 311 -8.70 -3.25 7.82
C LYS A 311 -7.94 -4.54 7.59
N TRP A 312 -6.61 -4.49 7.46
CA TRP A 312 -5.79 -5.71 7.47
C TRP A 312 -5.92 -6.43 8.81
N ASN A 313 -6.17 -7.75 8.76
CA ASN A 313 -6.24 -8.58 9.96
C ASN A 313 -4.84 -9.13 10.31
N MET A 314 -4.01 -8.29 10.91
CA MET A 314 -2.66 -8.65 11.30
C MET A 314 -2.66 -9.72 12.41
N GLY A 315 -3.66 -9.72 13.29
CA GLY A 315 -3.83 -10.74 14.33
C GLY A 315 -4.03 -12.13 13.75
N TRP A 316 -4.96 -12.26 12.79
CA TRP A 316 -5.19 -13.51 12.06
C TRP A 316 -3.93 -13.98 11.35
N MET A 317 -3.24 -13.09 10.66
CA MET A 317 -2.01 -13.39 9.92
C MET A 317 -0.95 -13.98 10.86
N HIS A 318 -0.66 -13.32 11.98
CA HIS A 318 0.31 -13.80 12.96
C HIS A 318 -0.08 -15.17 13.55
N ASP A 319 -1.34 -15.36 13.90
CA ASP A 319 -1.84 -16.62 14.46
C ASP A 319 -1.71 -17.76 13.45
N MET A 320 -2.09 -17.52 12.19
CA MET A 320 -1.96 -18.51 11.11
C MET A 320 -0.51 -18.90 10.86
N LEU A 321 0.39 -17.93 10.74
CA LEU A 321 1.80 -18.22 10.50
C LEU A 321 2.44 -18.93 11.70
N ARG A 322 2.10 -18.54 12.92
CA ARG A 322 2.56 -19.23 14.15
C ARG A 322 2.08 -20.68 14.19
N TYR A 323 0.82 -20.95 13.89
CA TYR A 323 0.25 -22.29 13.84
C TYR A 323 0.91 -23.13 12.75
N MET A 324 1.00 -22.60 11.54
CA MET A 324 1.49 -23.34 10.38
C MET A 324 3.01 -23.61 10.43
N SER A 325 3.79 -22.79 11.13
CA SER A 325 5.23 -23.02 11.34
C SER A 325 5.53 -24.17 12.29
N LYS A 326 4.55 -24.62 13.09
CA LYS A 326 4.74 -25.73 14.02
C LYS A 326 4.71 -27.09 13.31
N ASP A 327 5.52 -28.01 13.79
CA ASP A 327 5.41 -29.42 13.36
C ASP A 327 3.96 -29.91 13.56
N PRO A 328 3.35 -30.57 12.56
CA PRO A 328 1.98 -31.07 12.65
C PRO A 328 1.68 -31.92 13.88
N LEU A 329 2.69 -32.66 14.40
CA LEU A 329 2.54 -33.47 15.61
C LEU A 329 2.11 -32.64 16.83
N PHE A 330 2.55 -31.38 16.92
CA PHE A 330 2.30 -30.49 18.05
C PHE A 330 1.10 -29.58 17.86
N ARG A 331 0.52 -29.46 16.66
CA ARG A 331 -0.58 -28.53 16.34
C ARG A 331 -1.85 -28.79 17.14
N LYS A 332 -2.10 -30.03 17.54
CA LYS A 332 -3.30 -30.40 18.36
C LYS A 332 -3.37 -29.63 19.69
N TRP A 333 -2.25 -29.14 20.22
CA TRP A 333 -2.23 -28.33 21.43
C TRP A 333 -2.28 -26.82 21.17
N GLN A 334 -2.34 -26.40 19.91
CA GLN A 334 -2.34 -25.00 19.46
C GLN A 334 -3.58 -24.67 18.62
N HIS A 335 -4.63 -25.48 18.74
CA HIS A 335 -5.82 -25.33 17.88
C HIS A 335 -6.49 -23.97 18.02
N ASN A 336 -6.37 -23.33 19.19
CA ASN A 336 -6.88 -21.99 19.44
C ASN A 336 -6.26 -20.94 18.49
N ASP A 337 -5.04 -21.13 17.99
CA ASP A 337 -4.42 -20.20 17.05
C ASP A 337 -5.24 -20.03 15.77
N ILE A 338 -5.89 -21.10 15.27
CA ILE A 338 -6.73 -21.04 14.07
C ILE A 338 -8.19 -20.70 14.32
N THR A 339 -8.68 -20.86 15.56
CA THR A 339 -10.10 -20.62 15.89
C THR A 339 -10.33 -19.27 16.56
N PHE A 340 -9.31 -18.69 17.19
CA PHE A 340 -9.43 -17.45 17.94
C PHE A 340 -9.93 -16.28 17.10
N SER A 341 -9.50 -16.18 15.85
CA SER A 341 -9.91 -15.13 14.93
C SER A 341 -11.43 -15.08 14.69
N MET A 342 -12.14 -16.22 14.82
CA MET A 342 -13.59 -16.27 14.67
C MET A 342 -14.33 -15.49 15.77
N LEU A 343 -13.71 -15.27 16.92
CA LEU A 343 -14.32 -14.48 18.01
C LEU A 343 -14.44 -13.00 17.64
N TYR A 344 -13.61 -12.51 16.73
CA TYR A 344 -13.61 -11.11 16.33
C TYR A 344 -13.73 -10.89 14.81
N ALA A 345 -13.93 -11.96 14.01
CA ALA A 345 -13.94 -11.90 12.55
C ALA A 345 -14.89 -10.84 11.94
N TYR A 346 -15.95 -10.46 12.68
CA TYR A 346 -16.97 -9.52 12.24
C TYR A 346 -16.93 -8.17 12.98
N THR A 347 -15.92 -7.93 13.82
CA THR A 347 -15.77 -6.64 14.53
C THR A 347 -15.35 -5.52 13.60
N GLU A 348 -14.64 -5.86 12.53
CA GLU A 348 -14.20 -4.97 11.45
C GLU A 348 -14.50 -5.61 10.09
N ASN A 349 -14.40 -4.83 9.02
CA ASN A 349 -14.40 -5.37 7.66
C ASN A 349 -12.97 -5.80 7.34
N PHE A 350 -12.64 -7.04 7.63
CA PHE A 350 -11.28 -7.51 7.54
C PHE A 350 -10.86 -7.90 6.12
N MET A 351 -9.58 -7.62 5.81
CA MET A 351 -8.81 -8.23 4.75
C MET A 351 -7.72 -9.11 5.38
N LEU A 352 -7.55 -10.32 4.87
CA LEU A 352 -6.61 -11.32 5.39
C LEU A 352 -5.29 -11.21 4.61
N PRO A 353 -4.25 -10.58 5.18
CA PRO A 353 -3.02 -10.31 4.44
C PRO A 353 -1.97 -11.42 4.65
N PHE A 354 -1.38 -11.88 3.56
CA PHE A 354 -0.02 -12.39 3.54
C PHE A 354 0.80 -11.42 2.70
N SER A 355 1.21 -10.31 3.34
CA SER A 355 1.84 -9.17 2.68
C SER A 355 3.35 -9.33 2.49
N HIS A 356 3.95 -8.33 1.85
CA HIS A 356 5.41 -8.24 1.67
C HIS A 356 6.18 -8.29 2.99
N ASP A 357 5.64 -7.71 4.07
CA ASP A 357 6.28 -7.69 5.38
C ASP A 357 6.55 -9.08 5.97
N GLU A 358 5.80 -10.08 5.53
CA GLU A 358 5.97 -11.45 6.04
C GLU A 358 7.08 -12.23 5.35
N VAL A 359 7.67 -11.69 4.30
CA VAL A 359 8.69 -12.37 3.49
C VAL A 359 9.98 -11.59 3.33
N VAL A 360 10.29 -10.71 4.31
CA VAL A 360 11.47 -9.83 4.37
C VAL A 360 12.11 -9.88 5.75
N HIS A 361 13.29 -9.28 5.86
CA HIS A 361 14.00 -9.04 7.13
C HIS A 361 14.30 -10.31 7.95
N GLY A 362 14.67 -11.41 7.29
CA GLY A 362 15.00 -12.68 7.93
C GLY A 362 13.79 -13.53 8.29
N LYS A 363 12.57 -13.12 7.89
CA LYS A 363 11.35 -13.91 8.11
C LYS A 363 11.22 -15.12 7.17
N GLY A 364 12.00 -15.16 6.08
CA GLY A 364 11.97 -16.22 5.06
C GLY A 364 10.73 -16.15 4.16
N SER A 365 10.65 -17.05 3.16
CA SER A 365 9.51 -17.14 2.26
C SER A 365 8.32 -17.86 2.87
N MET A 366 7.11 -17.73 2.29
CA MET A 366 5.91 -18.42 2.78
C MET A 366 6.09 -19.95 2.82
N VAL A 367 6.62 -20.56 1.76
CA VAL A 367 6.90 -22.00 1.75
C VAL A 367 8.05 -22.35 2.69
N GLY A 368 9.00 -21.45 2.88
CA GLY A 368 10.13 -21.63 3.80
C GLY A 368 9.72 -21.75 5.27
N LYS A 369 8.64 -21.04 5.67
CA LYS A 369 8.06 -21.09 7.03
C LYS A 369 7.42 -22.44 7.37
N MET A 370 7.02 -23.22 6.35
CA MET A 370 6.33 -24.49 6.55
C MET A 370 7.31 -25.57 7.02
N PRO A 371 6.93 -26.41 8.00
CA PRO A 371 7.77 -27.50 8.50
C PRO A 371 7.80 -28.70 7.56
N GLY A 372 8.78 -29.57 7.78
CA GLY A 372 8.91 -30.86 7.10
C GLY A 372 9.75 -30.83 5.84
N ASP A 373 9.66 -31.92 5.07
CA ASP A 373 10.31 -32.04 3.77
C ASP A 373 9.64 -31.19 2.69
N ARG A 374 10.17 -31.21 1.47
CA ARG A 374 9.66 -30.40 0.35
C ARG A 374 8.17 -30.64 0.08
N TRP A 375 7.72 -31.90 0.03
CA TRP A 375 6.33 -32.25 -0.20
C TRP A 375 5.42 -31.72 0.93
N GLN A 376 5.85 -31.91 2.19
CA GLN A 376 5.13 -31.48 3.39
C GLN A 376 5.00 -29.95 3.43
N LYS A 377 6.06 -29.22 3.07
CA LYS A 377 6.02 -27.74 2.99
C LYS A 377 4.93 -27.25 2.02
N PHE A 378 4.89 -27.81 0.82
CA PHE A 378 3.85 -27.46 -0.16
C PHE A 378 2.46 -27.92 0.28
N ALA A 379 2.33 -29.08 0.92
CA ALA A 379 1.06 -29.55 1.47
C ALA A 379 0.52 -28.61 2.55
N ASN A 380 1.40 -28.15 3.47
CA ASN A 380 1.03 -27.18 4.49
C ASN A 380 0.64 -25.83 3.89
N LEU A 381 1.37 -25.34 2.88
CA LEU A 381 1.05 -24.06 2.24
C LEU A 381 -0.27 -24.13 1.47
N ARG A 382 -0.58 -25.25 0.80
CA ARG A 382 -1.89 -25.47 0.18
C ARG A 382 -3.02 -25.46 1.21
N ALA A 383 -2.81 -26.10 2.37
CA ALA A 383 -3.79 -26.10 3.46
C ALA A 383 -4.02 -24.69 4.01
N LEU A 384 -2.95 -23.90 4.15
CA LEU A 384 -3.04 -22.50 4.61
C LEU A 384 -3.86 -21.65 3.65
N TYR A 385 -3.59 -21.71 2.34
CA TYR A 385 -4.38 -20.96 1.36
C TYR A 385 -5.84 -21.44 1.29
N GLY A 386 -6.09 -22.77 1.32
CA GLY A 386 -7.44 -23.28 1.40
C GLY A 386 -8.21 -22.75 2.61
N TYR A 387 -7.54 -22.70 3.77
CA TYR A 387 -8.14 -22.12 4.98
C TYR A 387 -8.38 -20.61 4.85
N MET A 388 -7.42 -19.85 4.30
CA MET A 388 -7.57 -18.41 4.05
C MET A 388 -8.80 -18.12 3.19
N PHE A 389 -9.00 -18.86 2.10
CA PHE A 389 -10.14 -18.63 1.20
C PHE A 389 -11.48 -19.01 1.82
N GLY A 390 -11.52 -20.01 2.72
CA GLY A 390 -12.72 -20.38 3.46
C GLY A 390 -12.99 -19.56 4.73
N HIS A 391 -12.05 -18.72 5.17
CA HIS A 391 -12.22 -17.88 6.36
C HIS A 391 -12.89 -16.54 5.98
N PRO A 392 -13.81 -15.98 6.81
CA PRO A 392 -14.40 -14.68 6.57
C PRO A 392 -13.34 -13.57 6.40
N GLY A 393 -13.58 -12.66 5.45
CA GLY A 393 -12.71 -11.53 5.12
C GLY A 393 -12.19 -11.55 3.68
N LYS A 394 -11.79 -10.39 3.18
CA LYS A 394 -11.19 -10.24 1.85
C LYS A 394 -9.78 -10.83 1.84
N LYS A 395 -9.20 -11.08 0.68
CA LYS A 395 -7.95 -11.84 0.52
C LYS A 395 -6.84 -10.95 -0.03
N LEU A 396 -5.63 -11.06 0.51
CA LEU A 396 -4.43 -10.42 -0.03
C LEU A 396 -3.26 -11.38 0.00
N ASN A 397 -2.55 -11.50 -1.11
CA ASN A 397 -1.35 -12.30 -1.23
C ASN A 397 -0.24 -11.52 -1.95
N PHE A 398 0.94 -11.47 -1.35
CA PHE A 398 2.12 -10.85 -1.95
C PHE A 398 2.69 -11.73 -3.06
N MET A 399 3.17 -11.08 -4.12
CA MET A 399 3.79 -11.70 -5.30
C MET A 399 4.82 -12.77 -4.94
N GLY A 400 4.79 -13.90 -5.65
CA GLY A 400 5.65 -15.06 -5.40
C GLY A 400 5.09 -16.05 -4.39
N GLY A 401 4.18 -15.63 -3.50
CA GLY A 401 3.48 -16.52 -2.56
C GLY A 401 2.62 -17.55 -3.29
N GLU A 402 1.98 -17.15 -4.38
CA GLU A 402 1.05 -17.97 -5.17
C GLU A 402 1.71 -19.16 -5.88
N PHE A 403 3.01 -19.12 -6.12
CA PHE A 403 3.74 -20.26 -6.66
C PHE A 403 4.82 -20.80 -5.71
N GLY A 404 4.86 -20.29 -4.47
CA GLY A 404 5.79 -20.79 -3.44
C GLY A 404 7.24 -20.42 -3.68
N GLN A 405 7.51 -19.14 -3.96
CA GLN A 405 8.87 -18.58 -3.97
C GLN A 405 9.65 -19.13 -2.78
N THR A 406 10.84 -19.71 -3.03
CA THR A 406 11.61 -20.40 -1.98
C THR A 406 12.54 -19.47 -1.21
N LYS A 407 13.01 -18.41 -1.85
CA LYS A 407 13.84 -17.38 -1.22
C LYS A 407 12.95 -16.30 -0.60
N GLU A 408 13.49 -15.67 0.43
CA GLU A 408 12.98 -14.41 0.93
C GLU A 408 12.94 -13.38 -0.20
N TRP A 409 11.92 -12.50 -0.21
CA TRP A 409 11.83 -11.49 -1.26
C TRP A 409 13.02 -10.52 -1.20
N ASN A 410 13.52 -10.18 -2.37
CA ASN A 410 14.58 -9.20 -2.55
C ASN A 410 14.20 -8.25 -3.70
N HIS A 411 14.08 -6.96 -3.38
CA HIS A 411 13.67 -5.93 -4.31
C HIS A 411 14.65 -5.67 -5.48
N ASP A 412 15.90 -6.14 -5.37
CA ASP A 412 16.93 -5.95 -6.40
C ASP A 412 16.90 -7.03 -7.50
N TYR A 413 16.12 -8.10 -7.31
CA TYR A 413 16.07 -9.24 -8.23
C TYR A 413 14.62 -9.57 -8.62
N SER A 414 14.49 -10.21 -9.78
CA SER A 414 13.23 -10.80 -10.24
C SER A 414 12.78 -11.91 -9.28
N LEU A 415 11.46 -12.18 -9.24
CA LEU A 415 10.97 -13.43 -8.69
C LEU A 415 11.60 -14.61 -9.43
N ASP A 416 11.75 -15.75 -8.73
CA ASP A 416 12.36 -16.97 -9.27
C ASP A 416 11.39 -17.73 -10.21
N TRP A 417 10.97 -17.10 -11.32
CA TRP A 417 9.99 -17.66 -12.27
C TRP A 417 10.34 -19.03 -12.82
N HIS A 418 11.62 -19.39 -12.84
CA HIS A 418 12.09 -20.74 -13.22
C HIS A 418 11.56 -21.84 -12.30
N LEU A 419 11.12 -21.51 -11.08
CA LEU A 419 10.51 -22.48 -10.17
C LEU A 419 9.24 -23.10 -10.76
N LEU A 420 8.56 -22.42 -11.66
CA LEU A 420 7.40 -22.95 -12.37
C LEU A 420 7.73 -24.13 -13.32
N GLU A 421 8.99 -24.44 -13.56
CA GLU A 421 9.40 -25.68 -14.23
C GLU A 421 9.15 -26.93 -13.36
N PHE A 422 9.01 -26.75 -12.04
CA PHE A 422 8.80 -27.84 -11.10
C PHE A 422 7.31 -28.06 -10.81
N PRO A 423 6.84 -29.33 -10.77
CA PRO A 423 5.42 -29.67 -10.63
C PRO A 423 4.74 -29.09 -9.38
N GLU A 424 5.43 -29.07 -8.23
CA GLU A 424 4.86 -28.59 -6.97
C GLU A 424 4.59 -27.08 -6.98
N HIS A 425 5.43 -26.29 -7.64
CA HIS A 425 5.25 -24.87 -7.80
C HIS A 425 4.09 -24.56 -8.76
N ARG A 426 4.03 -25.26 -9.90
CA ARG A 426 2.87 -25.17 -10.81
C ARG A 426 1.57 -25.59 -10.15
N GLY A 427 1.62 -26.68 -9.37
CA GLY A 427 0.45 -27.19 -8.66
C GLY A 427 -0.05 -26.23 -7.60
N LEU A 428 0.84 -25.49 -6.91
CA LEU A 428 0.45 -24.44 -5.98
C LEU A 428 -0.16 -23.24 -6.70
N GLN A 429 0.47 -22.80 -7.79
CA GLN A 429 -0.05 -21.70 -8.61
C GLN A 429 -1.44 -22.03 -9.16
N GLN A 430 -1.63 -23.25 -9.67
CA GLN A 430 -2.93 -23.71 -10.14
C GLN A 430 -3.98 -23.71 -9.01
N LEU A 431 -3.62 -24.18 -7.81
CA LEU A 431 -4.50 -24.14 -6.64
C LEU A 431 -4.93 -22.73 -6.31
N VAL A 432 -4.01 -21.75 -6.25
CA VAL A 432 -4.34 -20.36 -5.93
C VAL A 432 -5.26 -19.77 -7.00
N SER A 433 -5.00 -20.07 -8.29
CA SER A 433 -5.90 -19.65 -9.38
C SER A 433 -7.30 -20.27 -9.23
N ASP A 434 -7.39 -21.56 -8.91
CA ASP A 434 -8.68 -22.24 -8.71
C ASP A 434 -9.42 -21.70 -7.49
N LEU A 435 -8.71 -21.41 -6.39
CA LEU A 435 -9.29 -20.77 -5.20
C LEU A 435 -9.83 -19.37 -5.50
N ASN A 436 -9.11 -18.55 -6.27
CA ASN A 436 -9.60 -17.25 -6.71
C ASN A 436 -10.85 -17.35 -7.56
N ARG A 437 -10.91 -18.30 -8.50
CA ARG A 437 -12.10 -18.54 -9.34
C ARG A 437 -13.29 -18.99 -8.50
N LEU A 438 -13.07 -19.95 -7.60
CA LEU A 438 -14.09 -20.42 -6.67
C LEU A 438 -14.60 -19.27 -5.80
N TYR A 439 -13.71 -18.48 -5.19
CA TYR A 439 -14.07 -17.34 -4.37
C TYR A 439 -14.92 -16.31 -5.11
N ARG A 440 -14.63 -16.08 -6.39
CA ARG A 440 -15.41 -15.16 -7.25
C ARG A 440 -16.76 -15.71 -7.68
N SER A 441 -16.89 -17.03 -7.83
CA SER A 441 -18.12 -17.67 -8.32
C SER A 441 -19.10 -18.08 -7.21
N GLU A 442 -18.61 -18.24 -5.97
CA GLU A 442 -19.39 -18.73 -4.84
C GLU A 442 -19.75 -17.60 -3.87
N PRO A 443 -20.97 -17.05 -3.93
CA PRO A 443 -21.42 -15.95 -3.07
C PRO A 443 -21.23 -16.21 -1.58
N SER A 444 -21.39 -17.46 -1.14
CA SER A 444 -21.20 -17.88 0.26
C SER A 444 -19.80 -17.62 0.82
N LEU A 445 -18.80 -17.39 -0.04
CA LEU A 445 -17.43 -17.12 0.38
C LEU A 445 -17.10 -15.62 0.54
N HIS A 446 -18.02 -14.71 0.16
CA HIS A 446 -17.71 -13.28 0.18
C HIS A 446 -18.88 -12.35 0.51
N GLU A 447 -20.16 -12.75 0.31
CA GLU A 447 -21.28 -11.83 0.52
C GLU A 447 -21.50 -11.46 1.99
N LEU A 448 -21.22 -12.39 2.90
CA LEU A 448 -21.44 -12.22 4.33
C LEU A 448 -20.15 -12.24 5.15
N ASP A 449 -18.98 -12.14 4.51
CA ASP A 449 -17.69 -12.23 5.20
C ASP A 449 -17.36 -11.04 6.12
N VAL A 450 -18.24 -10.03 6.16
CA VAL A 450 -18.18 -8.89 7.09
C VAL A 450 -19.38 -8.81 8.05
N ARG A 451 -20.24 -9.82 8.05
CA ARG A 451 -21.48 -9.89 8.86
C ARG A 451 -21.61 -11.21 9.60
N PRO A 452 -22.08 -11.22 10.86
CA PRO A 452 -22.20 -12.45 11.67
C PRO A 452 -23.47 -13.28 11.39
N GLU A 453 -24.23 -12.99 10.34
CA GLU A 453 -25.54 -13.60 10.04
C GLU A 453 -25.44 -14.95 9.34
#